data_44925ac7fb692d5072857c976629b4a9
#
_entry.id   44925ac7fb692d5072857c976629b4a9
#
_cell.length_a   1.000
_cell.length_b   1.000
_cell.length_c   1.000
_cell.angle_alpha   90.00
_cell.angle_beta   90.00
_cell.angle_gamma   90.00
#
_symmetry.space_group_name_H-M   'P 1'
#
loop_
_entity.id
_entity.type
_entity.pdbx_description
1 polymer ?
#
loop_
_entity_poly.entity_id
_entity_poly.type
_entity_poly.pdbx_seq_one_letter_code
_entity_poly.pdbx_strand_id
1 'polypeptide(L)'
;MRQKGILFTSDGKHGVKGLNNTVMQLRKIVNHPFVFEEVENSINPSGLTNDLIYRTSGKFELLDRILPKFLKTKHRVLIFFQMTAIMNIMEDFLMYRGYRHLRLDGSTKSEERSDLLKKFNAENSPYMIFLLSTRAGGLGLNLQTADTVIIFDSDWNPHQDLQAQDRAHRIGQTKEVRILRLITADSIEEKILARAQYKLDIDGKVIQAGKFDNKSTAQEREALLRQLIESSSGEANDVQNEENMTDDDLNDIIHRNDEEMEIFRKMDQERIERETEYWKSQGHEGPLPDRLIQEWELPKVYTMNEEEIQKKEEKVDYGRGQRIHKEVHYDDGLNEEQWLQAVENEDLDEVIERKRQQKQRRAERKAKKLLKLQQQQQHH
;
A
#
# COMPACT_ATOMS: atom_id res chain seq x y z
N MET A 1 7.35 -13.80 19.25
CA MET A 1 7.70 -12.53 18.57
C MET A 1 7.61 -11.29 19.46
N ARG A 2 6.63 -11.18 20.39
CA ARG A 2 6.40 -9.96 21.18
C ARG A 2 7.49 -9.58 22.20
N GLN A 3 8.25 -10.53 22.76
CA GLN A 3 9.19 -10.24 23.86
C GLN A 3 10.63 -9.93 23.47
N LYS A 4 11.08 -10.24 22.25
CA LYS A 4 12.49 -10.07 21.86
C LYS A 4 12.73 -9.32 20.56
N GLY A 5 11.67 -8.92 19.84
CA GLY A 5 11.83 -8.11 18.61
C GLY A 5 12.74 -8.74 17.55
N ILE A 6 12.80 -10.06 17.45
CA ILE A 6 13.70 -10.78 16.55
C ILE A 6 12.86 -11.38 15.42
N LEU A 7 13.04 -10.89 14.21
CA LEU A 7 12.71 -11.62 12.99
C LEU A 7 13.88 -12.54 12.68
N PHE A 8 13.64 -13.85 12.65
CA PHE A 8 14.66 -14.81 12.24
C PHE A 8 14.81 -14.77 10.74
N THR A 9 16.02 -14.52 10.27
CA THR A 9 16.41 -14.77 8.88
C THR A 9 16.72 -16.24 8.71
N SER A 10 16.49 -16.79 7.52
CA SER A 10 16.77 -18.19 7.13
C SER A 10 18.21 -18.65 7.42
N ASP A 11 19.13 -17.73 7.68
CA ASP A 11 20.56 -17.98 7.92
C ASP A 11 20.95 -18.05 9.41
N GLY A 12 19.99 -18.09 10.35
CA GLY A 12 20.29 -18.18 11.80
C GLY A 12 21.12 -17.02 12.35
N LYS A 13 21.36 -15.97 11.59
CA LYS A 13 22.08 -14.78 12.06
C LYS A 13 21.07 -13.78 12.63
N HIS A 14 21.27 -13.40 13.89
CA HIS A 14 20.51 -12.36 14.55
C HIS A 14 20.54 -11.07 13.76
N GLY A 15 19.56 -10.88 12.88
CA GLY A 15 19.39 -9.66 12.10
C GLY A 15 18.74 -8.55 12.93
N VAL A 16 19.37 -8.16 14.04
CA VAL A 16 18.88 -7.10 14.95
C VAL A 16 18.80 -5.72 14.28
N LYS A 17 19.32 -5.55 13.07
CA LYS A 17 19.37 -4.24 12.40
C LYS A 17 18.06 -3.79 11.73
N GLY A 18 17.03 -4.64 11.65
CA GLY A 18 15.79 -4.31 10.93
C GLY A 18 14.61 -3.88 11.80
N LEU A 19 14.73 -3.95 13.14
CA LEU A 19 13.60 -3.77 14.07
C LEU A 19 13.49 -2.37 14.67
N ASN A 20 14.34 -1.45 14.28
CA ASN A 20 14.23 -0.07 14.75
C ASN A 20 12.94 0.64 14.29
N ASN A 21 12.13 -0.05 13.44
CA ASN A 21 10.91 0.49 12.91
C ASN A 21 9.76 -0.51 12.96
N THR A 22 9.28 -0.81 14.14
CA THR A 22 8.18 -1.76 14.38
C THR A 22 6.90 -1.34 13.65
N VAL A 23 6.58 -0.05 13.65
CA VAL A 23 5.39 0.51 12.99
C VAL A 23 5.43 0.24 11.49
N MET A 24 6.61 0.45 10.86
CA MET A 24 6.78 0.20 9.45
C MET A 24 6.61 -1.29 9.11
N GLN A 25 7.17 -2.19 9.93
CA GLN A 25 6.99 -3.62 9.72
C GLN A 25 5.52 -4.04 9.87
N LEU A 26 4.81 -3.48 10.87
CA LEU A 26 3.38 -3.72 11.04
C LEU A 26 2.57 -3.20 9.83
N ARG A 27 2.90 -2.01 9.30
CA ARG A 27 2.27 -1.50 8.07
C ARG A 27 2.48 -2.42 6.86
N LYS A 28 3.66 -3.01 6.71
CA LYS A 28 3.92 -3.98 5.64
C LYS A 28 3.04 -5.22 5.80
N ILE A 29 2.95 -5.75 7.02
CA ILE A 29 2.16 -6.96 7.33
C ILE A 29 0.69 -6.76 6.99
N VAL A 30 0.09 -5.64 7.44
CA VAL A 30 -1.35 -5.37 7.23
C VAL A 30 -1.70 -5.09 5.75
N ASN A 31 -0.72 -4.70 4.94
CA ASN A 31 -0.94 -4.47 3.52
C ASN A 31 -0.84 -5.76 2.72
N HIS A 32 0.31 -6.44 2.78
CA HIS A 32 0.50 -7.73 2.11
C HIS A 32 1.74 -8.47 2.65
N PRO A 33 1.63 -9.75 3.03
CA PRO A 33 2.76 -10.50 3.58
C PRO A 33 3.90 -10.72 2.56
N PHE A 34 3.62 -10.75 1.25
CA PHE A 34 4.63 -10.92 0.20
C PHE A 34 5.56 -9.72 0.00
N VAL A 35 5.38 -8.63 0.74
CA VAL A 35 6.42 -7.59 0.86
C VAL A 35 7.70 -8.16 1.49
N PHE A 36 7.57 -9.22 2.28
CA PHE A 36 8.68 -9.97 2.83
C PHE A 36 8.97 -11.17 1.92
N GLU A 37 10.08 -11.09 1.19
CA GLU A 37 10.49 -12.13 0.24
C GLU A 37 10.58 -13.53 0.88
N GLU A 38 11.05 -13.60 2.13
CA GLU A 38 11.15 -14.85 2.88
C GLU A 38 9.77 -15.48 3.16
N VAL A 39 8.78 -14.64 3.46
CA VAL A 39 7.39 -15.08 3.69
C VAL A 39 6.78 -15.56 2.38
N GLU A 40 6.96 -14.81 1.30
CA GLU A 40 6.50 -15.22 -0.04
C GLU A 40 7.09 -16.57 -0.44
N ASN A 41 8.40 -16.74 -0.33
CA ASN A 41 9.06 -17.99 -0.68
C ASN A 41 8.63 -19.17 0.20
N SER A 42 8.26 -18.93 1.44
CA SER A 42 7.76 -19.95 2.35
C SER A 42 6.33 -20.39 2.01
N ILE A 43 5.45 -19.45 1.69
CA ILE A 43 4.03 -19.70 1.36
C ILE A 43 3.88 -20.14 -0.10
N ASN A 44 4.64 -19.54 -1.02
CA ASN A 44 4.62 -19.83 -2.46
C ASN A 44 6.00 -20.26 -2.96
N PRO A 45 6.47 -21.47 -2.66
CA PRO A 45 7.80 -21.95 -3.06
C PRO A 45 8.01 -22.01 -4.57
N SER A 46 6.92 -22.05 -5.35
CA SER A 46 6.99 -22.08 -6.81
C SER A 46 7.53 -20.78 -7.41
N GLY A 47 7.40 -19.64 -6.69
CA GLY A 47 7.73 -18.32 -7.18
C GLY A 47 6.87 -17.84 -8.35
N LEU A 48 5.86 -18.64 -8.77
CA LEU A 48 4.93 -18.26 -9.82
C LEU A 48 3.76 -17.45 -9.24
N THR A 49 3.31 -16.44 -9.97
CA THR A 49 2.11 -15.70 -9.58
C THR A 49 0.89 -16.59 -9.72
N ASN A 50 0.17 -16.81 -8.63
CA ASN A 50 -1.00 -17.66 -8.54
C ASN A 50 -2.07 -17.00 -7.65
N ASP A 51 -3.13 -17.72 -7.28
CA ASP A 51 -4.23 -17.23 -6.47
C ASP A 51 -3.83 -16.82 -5.05
N LEU A 52 -2.69 -17.29 -4.53
CA LEU A 52 -2.16 -16.87 -3.24
C LEU A 52 -1.89 -15.37 -3.17
N ILE A 53 -1.68 -14.69 -4.32
CA ILE A 53 -1.44 -13.25 -4.36
C ILE A 53 -2.61 -12.45 -3.78
N TYR A 54 -3.84 -12.91 -3.92
CA TYR A 54 -4.99 -12.24 -3.30
C TYR A 54 -5.54 -12.97 -2.08
N ARG A 55 -5.27 -14.27 -1.94
CA ARG A 55 -5.75 -15.06 -0.81
C ARG A 55 -4.97 -14.81 0.48
N THR A 56 -3.74 -14.30 0.40
CA THR A 56 -2.90 -14.00 1.57
C THR A 56 -3.10 -12.60 2.15
N SER A 57 -3.91 -11.76 1.52
CA SER A 57 -4.17 -10.39 1.97
C SER A 57 -5.64 -10.03 1.86
N GLY A 58 -6.29 -9.68 2.96
CA GLY A 58 -7.70 -9.26 2.96
C GLY A 58 -7.96 -8.06 2.06
N LYS A 59 -7.04 -7.11 1.94
CA LYS A 59 -7.18 -5.97 1.02
C LYS A 59 -7.16 -6.40 -0.44
N PHE A 60 -6.29 -7.35 -0.82
CA PHE A 60 -6.24 -7.87 -2.19
C PHE A 60 -7.45 -8.76 -2.49
N GLU A 61 -7.89 -9.57 -1.53
CA GLU A 61 -9.11 -10.36 -1.65
C GLU A 61 -10.34 -9.45 -1.89
N LEU A 62 -10.43 -8.36 -1.12
CA LEU A 62 -11.48 -7.36 -1.29
C LEU A 62 -11.43 -6.74 -2.69
N LEU A 63 -10.24 -6.34 -3.16
CA LEU A 63 -10.07 -5.79 -4.50
C LEU A 63 -10.42 -6.81 -5.59
N ASP A 64 -10.16 -8.09 -5.37
CA ASP A 64 -10.53 -9.16 -6.28
C ASP A 64 -12.05 -9.31 -6.45
N ARG A 65 -12.83 -8.96 -5.43
CA ARG A 65 -14.31 -8.90 -5.52
C ARG A 65 -14.81 -7.61 -6.15
N ILE A 66 -14.20 -6.45 -5.89
CA ILE A 66 -14.76 -5.16 -6.33
C ILE A 66 -14.24 -4.68 -7.69
N LEU A 67 -12.98 -4.92 -8.04
CA LEU A 67 -12.42 -4.43 -9.32
C LEU A 67 -13.15 -4.97 -10.55
N PRO A 68 -13.51 -6.27 -10.66
CA PRO A 68 -14.28 -6.76 -11.80
C PRO A 68 -15.61 -6.02 -11.98
N LYS A 69 -16.26 -5.65 -10.88
CA LYS A 69 -17.54 -4.92 -10.87
C LYS A 69 -17.38 -3.54 -11.47
N PHE A 70 -16.38 -2.78 -11.00
CA PHE A 70 -16.06 -1.46 -11.57
C PHE A 70 -15.68 -1.52 -13.05
N LEU A 71 -14.90 -2.52 -13.45
CA LEU A 71 -14.54 -2.70 -14.86
C LEU A 71 -15.78 -3.04 -15.72
N LYS A 72 -16.69 -3.87 -15.22
CA LYS A 72 -17.93 -4.23 -15.91
C LYS A 72 -18.83 -3.03 -16.14
N THR A 73 -18.93 -2.14 -15.16
CA THR A 73 -19.73 -0.91 -15.21
C THR A 73 -18.95 0.29 -15.77
N LYS A 74 -17.74 0.04 -16.32
CA LYS A 74 -16.88 1.03 -17.02
C LYS A 74 -16.44 2.21 -16.13
N HIS A 75 -16.28 1.97 -14.83
CA HIS A 75 -15.68 2.93 -13.92
C HIS A 75 -14.17 2.95 -14.07
N ARG A 76 -13.58 4.14 -14.08
CA ARG A 76 -12.13 4.32 -14.09
C ARG A 76 -11.64 4.52 -12.68
N VAL A 77 -10.67 3.69 -12.28
CA VAL A 77 -10.21 3.54 -10.90
C VAL A 77 -8.79 4.07 -10.75
N LEU A 78 -8.60 4.96 -9.79
CA LEU A 78 -7.28 5.38 -9.31
C LEU A 78 -6.98 4.62 -8.01
N ILE A 79 -5.81 4.01 -7.90
CA ILE A 79 -5.39 3.35 -6.66
C ILE A 79 -4.11 4.01 -6.18
N PHE A 80 -4.17 4.61 -4.99
CA PHE A 80 -3.06 5.32 -4.37
C PHE A 80 -2.33 4.47 -3.34
N PHE A 81 -1.01 4.51 -3.39
CA PHE A 81 -0.12 3.76 -2.52
C PHE A 81 0.93 4.66 -1.89
N GLN A 82 1.25 4.40 -0.62
CA GLN A 82 2.41 4.97 0.04
C GLN A 82 3.68 4.18 -0.27
N MET A 83 3.55 2.84 -0.40
CA MET A 83 4.66 1.92 -0.58
C MET A 83 4.72 1.41 -2.02
N THR A 84 5.82 1.66 -2.72
CA THR A 84 6.03 1.14 -4.09
C THR A 84 6.20 -0.39 -4.11
N ALA A 85 6.67 -0.98 -3.01
CA ALA A 85 6.72 -2.44 -2.87
C ALA A 85 5.32 -3.08 -2.98
N ILE A 86 4.30 -2.45 -2.41
CA ILE A 86 2.91 -2.91 -2.55
C ILE A 86 2.40 -2.68 -3.99
N MET A 87 2.79 -1.57 -4.63
CA MET A 87 2.44 -1.35 -6.05
C MET A 87 2.99 -2.46 -6.94
N ASN A 88 4.19 -2.99 -6.67
CA ASN A 88 4.75 -4.10 -7.44
C ASN A 88 3.88 -5.37 -7.32
N ILE A 89 3.45 -5.69 -6.10
CA ILE A 89 2.54 -6.82 -5.86
C ILE A 89 1.19 -6.58 -6.54
N MET A 90 0.69 -5.34 -6.51
CA MET A 90 -0.55 -4.98 -7.19
C MET A 90 -0.44 -5.13 -8.71
N GLU A 91 0.67 -4.75 -9.33
CA GLU A 91 0.90 -5.00 -10.75
C GLU A 91 0.87 -6.49 -11.08
N ASP A 92 1.55 -7.32 -10.27
CA ASP A 92 1.54 -8.78 -10.45
C ASP A 92 0.11 -9.34 -10.35
N PHE A 93 -0.68 -8.84 -9.38
CA PHE A 93 -2.08 -9.22 -9.23
C PHE A 93 -2.94 -8.80 -10.43
N LEU A 94 -2.80 -7.55 -10.90
CA LEU A 94 -3.56 -7.06 -12.05
C LEU A 94 -3.17 -7.80 -13.33
N MET A 95 -1.89 -8.12 -13.52
CA MET A 95 -1.41 -8.95 -14.64
C MET A 95 -1.97 -10.37 -14.54
N TYR A 96 -1.98 -10.97 -13.35
CA TYR A 96 -2.56 -12.30 -13.12
C TYR A 96 -4.06 -12.35 -13.49
N ARG A 97 -4.80 -11.28 -13.19
CA ARG A 97 -6.21 -11.13 -13.57
C ARG A 97 -6.43 -10.64 -15.01
N GLY A 98 -5.37 -10.28 -15.73
CA GLY A 98 -5.45 -9.75 -17.09
C GLY A 98 -6.03 -8.35 -17.19
N TYR A 99 -5.94 -7.55 -16.10
CA TYR A 99 -6.44 -6.17 -16.08
C TYR A 99 -5.40 -5.20 -16.61
N ARG A 100 -5.77 -4.44 -17.65
CA ARG A 100 -4.91 -3.40 -18.21
C ARG A 100 -4.86 -2.22 -17.26
N HIS A 101 -3.65 -1.85 -16.89
CA HIS A 101 -3.40 -0.76 -15.96
C HIS A 101 -2.24 0.12 -16.41
N LEU A 102 -2.15 1.30 -15.83
CA LEU A 102 -1.01 2.21 -15.92
C LEU A 102 -0.41 2.38 -14.53
N ARG A 103 0.85 2.77 -14.49
CA ARG A 103 1.57 3.06 -13.25
C ARG A 103 2.32 4.37 -13.35
N LEU A 104 2.26 5.18 -12.28
CA LEU A 104 3.03 6.40 -12.12
C LEU A 104 3.57 6.48 -10.69
N ASP A 105 4.88 6.52 -10.57
CA ASP A 105 5.58 6.67 -9.29
C ASP A 105 6.75 7.66 -9.40
N GLY A 106 7.58 7.75 -8.36
CA GLY A 106 8.73 8.66 -8.32
C GLY A 106 9.81 8.37 -9.37
N SER A 107 9.86 7.15 -9.94
CA SER A 107 10.80 6.76 -10.98
C SER A 107 10.35 7.16 -12.39
N THR A 108 9.08 7.52 -12.56
CA THR A 108 8.49 7.88 -13.85
C THR A 108 9.03 9.23 -14.32
N LYS A 109 9.62 9.29 -15.50
CA LYS A 109 10.17 10.52 -16.09
C LYS A 109 9.06 11.52 -16.40
N SER A 110 9.39 12.82 -16.37
CA SER A 110 8.41 13.89 -16.59
C SER A 110 7.71 13.80 -17.97
N GLU A 111 8.45 13.43 -19.00
CA GLU A 111 7.92 13.25 -20.36
C GLU A 111 6.92 12.08 -20.42
N GLU A 112 7.27 10.95 -19.80
CA GLU A 112 6.42 9.75 -19.75
C GLU A 112 5.11 10.01 -18.99
N ARG A 113 5.13 10.88 -17.96
CA ARG A 113 3.93 11.24 -17.19
C ARG A 113 2.83 11.83 -18.05
N SER A 114 3.19 12.74 -18.95
CA SER A 114 2.23 13.36 -19.87
C SER A 114 1.58 12.32 -20.78
N ASP A 115 2.36 11.37 -21.27
CA ASP A 115 1.86 10.32 -22.15
C ASP A 115 0.97 9.30 -21.42
N LEU A 116 1.30 8.96 -20.18
CA LEU A 116 0.45 8.12 -19.33
C LEU A 116 -0.91 8.79 -19.07
N LEU A 117 -0.91 10.09 -18.78
CA LEU A 117 -2.15 10.86 -18.57
C LEU A 117 -3.01 10.89 -19.83
N LYS A 118 -2.41 11.15 -21.00
CA LYS A 118 -3.12 11.13 -22.29
C LYS A 118 -3.73 9.75 -22.56
N LYS A 119 -2.97 8.68 -22.34
CA LYS A 119 -3.45 7.29 -22.50
C LYS A 119 -4.61 6.97 -21.58
N PHE A 120 -4.53 7.39 -20.31
CA PHE A 120 -5.60 7.15 -19.34
C PHE A 120 -6.85 7.97 -19.65
N ASN A 121 -6.69 9.26 -19.98
CA ASN A 121 -7.80 10.18 -20.20
C ASN A 121 -8.45 10.05 -21.57
N ALA A 122 -7.90 9.28 -22.50
CA ALA A 122 -8.49 9.05 -23.81
C ALA A 122 -9.91 8.48 -23.68
N GLU A 123 -10.84 8.90 -24.53
CA GLU A 123 -12.26 8.54 -24.48
C GLU A 123 -12.45 7.01 -24.50
N ASN A 124 -11.76 6.32 -25.40
CA ASN A 124 -11.79 4.87 -25.56
C ASN A 124 -10.54 4.19 -24.99
N SER A 125 -10.02 4.70 -23.87
CA SER A 125 -8.84 4.10 -23.25
C SER A 125 -9.11 2.66 -22.83
N PRO A 126 -8.23 1.71 -23.16
CA PRO A 126 -8.31 0.35 -22.65
C PRO A 126 -7.84 0.24 -21.19
N TYR A 127 -7.26 1.31 -20.65
CA TYR A 127 -6.72 1.36 -19.30
C TYR A 127 -7.78 1.92 -18.36
N MET A 128 -8.36 1.03 -17.55
CA MET A 128 -9.39 1.40 -16.58
C MET A 128 -8.85 1.60 -15.17
N ILE A 129 -7.61 1.15 -14.92
CA ILE A 129 -6.95 1.22 -13.62
C ILE A 129 -5.65 2.00 -13.74
N PHE A 130 -5.42 2.95 -12.82
CA PHE A 130 -4.18 3.70 -12.74
C PHE A 130 -3.60 3.60 -11.33
N LEU A 131 -2.42 3.00 -11.20
CA LEU A 131 -1.68 2.89 -9.96
C LEU A 131 -0.82 4.14 -9.76
N LEU A 132 -0.94 4.77 -8.61
CA LEU A 132 -0.31 6.05 -8.30
C LEU A 132 0.40 5.97 -6.95
N SER A 133 1.68 6.35 -6.90
CA SER A 133 2.29 6.68 -5.63
C SER A 133 1.74 8.01 -5.13
N THR A 134 1.30 8.10 -3.87
CA THR A 134 0.72 9.32 -3.29
C THR A 134 1.66 10.51 -3.44
N ARG A 135 2.97 10.30 -3.27
CA ARG A 135 3.99 11.36 -3.47
C ARG A 135 4.10 11.84 -4.92
N ALA A 136 4.13 10.91 -5.86
CA ALA A 136 4.21 11.25 -7.29
C ALA A 136 2.88 11.84 -7.80
N GLY A 137 1.76 11.37 -7.27
CA GLY A 137 0.42 11.87 -7.55
C GLY A 137 0.19 13.31 -7.06
N GLY A 138 0.99 13.82 -6.12
CA GLY A 138 0.92 15.20 -5.61
C GLY A 138 1.25 16.31 -6.63
N LEU A 139 1.74 15.97 -7.82
CA LEU A 139 2.24 16.90 -8.84
C LEU A 139 1.16 17.56 -9.73
N GLY A 140 -0.06 17.74 -9.24
CA GLY A 140 -1.08 18.50 -9.99
C GLY A 140 -1.68 17.75 -11.19
N LEU A 141 -1.58 16.43 -11.24
CA LEU A 141 -2.10 15.59 -12.31
C LEU A 141 -3.60 15.79 -12.50
N ASN A 142 -4.06 15.89 -13.75
CA ASN A 142 -5.47 15.95 -14.09
C ASN A 142 -5.96 14.54 -14.46
N LEU A 143 -6.80 13.95 -13.59
CA LEU A 143 -7.36 12.61 -13.74
C LEU A 143 -8.88 12.64 -13.63
N GLN A 144 -9.51 13.70 -14.12
CA GLN A 144 -10.97 13.93 -14.06
C GLN A 144 -11.81 12.90 -14.80
N THR A 145 -11.22 12.04 -15.62
CA THR A 145 -11.94 10.94 -16.28
C THR A 145 -12.17 9.76 -15.32
N ALA A 146 -11.46 9.73 -14.20
CA ALA A 146 -11.70 8.75 -13.14
C ALA A 146 -12.86 9.18 -12.25
N ASP A 147 -13.68 8.23 -11.86
CA ASP A 147 -14.83 8.42 -10.98
C ASP A 147 -14.73 7.55 -9.70
N THR A 148 -13.67 6.80 -9.56
CA THR A 148 -13.42 5.96 -8.39
C THR A 148 -11.97 6.13 -7.93
N VAL A 149 -11.80 6.43 -6.65
CA VAL A 149 -10.50 6.57 -5.99
C VAL A 149 -10.40 5.56 -4.88
N ILE A 150 -9.35 4.76 -4.87
CA ILE A 150 -9.04 3.80 -3.80
C ILE A 150 -7.75 4.25 -3.12
N ILE A 151 -7.81 4.54 -1.83
CA ILE A 151 -6.64 4.74 -0.98
C ILE A 151 -6.30 3.39 -0.37
N PHE A 152 -5.25 2.74 -0.89
CA PHE A 152 -4.88 1.40 -0.47
C PHE A 152 -4.25 1.38 0.91
N ASP A 153 -3.32 2.29 1.17
CA ASP A 153 -2.71 2.54 2.47
C ASP A 153 -2.65 4.04 2.77
N SER A 154 -3.09 4.42 3.96
CA SER A 154 -3.23 5.82 4.37
C SER A 154 -1.89 6.45 4.71
N ASP A 155 -1.75 7.75 4.43
CA ASP A 155 -0.61 8.56 4.86
C ASP A 155 -0.77 9.01 6.32
N TRP A 156 0.36 9.22 6.99
CA TRP A 156 0.43 9.91 8.29
C TRP A 156 0.03 11.38 8.19
N ASN A 157 0.26 11.97 7.02
CA ASN A 157 -0.16 13.32 6.71
C ASN A 157 -1.51 13.29 5.98
N PRO A 158 -2.61 13.67 6.65
CA PRO A 158 -3.94 13.61 6.07
C PRO A 158 -4.11 14.47 4.82
N HIS A 159 -3.31 15.54 4.68
CA HIS A 159 -3.34 16.41 3.51
C HIS A 159 -2.87 15.70 2.23
N GLN A 160 -1.99 14.69 2.34
CA GLN A 160 -1.55 13.90 1.19
C GLN A 160 -2.71 13.06 0.64
N ASP A 161 -3.49 12.43 1.52
CA ASP A 161 -4.66 11.66 1.12
C ASP A 161 -5.75 12.57 0.53
N LEU A 162 -5.97 13.76 1.10
CA LEU A 162 -6.91 14.76 0.55
C LEU A 162 -6.46 15.22 -0.84
N GLN A 163 -5.17 15.51 -1.02
CA GLN A 163 -4.63 15.85 -2.34
C GLN A 163 -4.80 14.71 -3.35
N ALA A 164 -4.68 13.45 -2.94
CA ALA A 164 -4.92 12.31 -3.80
C ALA A 164 -6.39 12.26 -4.27
N GLN A 165 -7.33 12.51 -3.37
CA GLN A 165 -8.77 12.58 -3.68
C GLN A 165 -9.08 13.70 -4.67
N ASP A 166 -8.45 14.86 -4.54
CA ASP A 166 -8.64 16.02 -5.40
C ASP A 166 -8.13 15.81 -6.85
N ARG A 167 -7.44 14.71 -7.15
CA ARG A 167 -7.04 14.36 -8.53
C ARG A 167 -8.22 13.97 -9.41
N ALA A 168 -9.20 13.29 -8.84
CA ALA A 168 -10.44 12.91 -9.53
C ALA A 168 -11.55 13.95 -9.28
N HIS A 169 -11.63 14.51 -8.07
CA HIS A 169 -12.64 15.50 -7.69
C HIS A 169 -12.16 16.93 -8.04
N ARG A 170 -12.34 17.33 -9.29
CA ARG A 170 -11.93 18.66 -9.81
C ARG A 170 -13.04 19.36 -10.56
N ILE A 171 -12.85 20.67 -10.78
CA ILE A 171 -13.70 21.46 -11.67
C ILE A 171 -13.68 20.81 -13.06
N GLY A 172 -14.86 20.46 -13.59
CA GLY A 172 -15.02 19.71 -14.83
C GLY A 172 -15.35 18.23 -14.66
N GLN A 173 -15.34 17.70 -13.45
CA GLN A 173 -15.86 16.37 -13.16
C GLN A 173 -17.39 16.38 -13.29
N THR A 174 -17.91 15.50 -14.15
CA THR A 174 -19.36 15.37 -14.43
C THR A 174 -20.00 14.17 -13.74
N LYS A 175 -19.17 13.26 -13.21
CA LYS A 175 -19.62 12.04 -12.55
C LYS A 175 -19.47 12.17 -11.04
N GLU A 176 -20.29 11.42 -10.30
CA GLU A 176 -20.09 11.21 -8.87
C GLU A 176 -18.76 10.48 -8.65
N VAL A 177 -17.88 11.09 -7.85
CA VAL A 177 -16.61 10.48 -7.47
C VAL A 177 -16.78 9.70 -6.19
N ARG A 178 -16.52 8.40 -6.25
CA ARG A 178 -16.53 7.54 -5.08
C ARG A 178 -15.13 7.31 -4.56
N ILE A 179 -14.94 7.53 -3.26
CA ILE A 179 -13.64 7.40 -2.60
C ILE A 179 -13.73 6.26 -1.59
N LEU A 180 -12.92 5.24 -1.79
CA LEU A 180 -12.80 4.08 -0.93
C LEU A 180 -11.45 4.10 -0.24
N ARG A 181 -11.42 3.89 1.07
CA ARG A 181 -10.20 3.75 1.85
C ARG A 181 -10.16 2.36 2.44
N LEU A 182 -9.10 1.60 2.15
CA LEU A 182 -8.92 0.27 2.69
C LEU A 182 -8.16 0.34 4.01
N ILE A 183 -8.74 -0.24 5.04
CA ILE A 183 -8.18 -0.25 6.40
C ILE A 183 -8.36 -1.65 6.96
N THR A 184 -7.29 -2.20 7.50
CA THR A 184 -7.36 -3.45 8.25
C THR A 184 -7.86 -3.16 9.66
N ALA A 185 -8.93 -3.83 10.08
CA ALA A 185 -9.52 -3.70 11.42
C ALA A 185 -8.52 -4.08 12.51
N ASP A 186 -8.66 -3.50 13.69
CA ASP A 186 -7.81 -3.73 14.88
C ASP A 186 -6.31 -3.66 14.62
N SER A 187 -5.91 -2.80 13.69
CA SER A 187 -4.53 -2.71 13.23
C SER A 187 -3.90 -1.34 13.49
N ILE A 188 -2.60 -1.28 13.16
CA ILE A 188 -1.85 -0.02 13.15
C ILE A 188 -2.49 1.04 12.23
N GLU A 189 -3.21 0.62 11.16
CA GLU A 189 -3.81 1.54 10.20
C GLU A 189 -4.94 2.37 10.81
N GLU A 190 -5.78 1.78 11.66
CA GLU A 190 -6.82 2.54 12.38
C GLU A 190 -6.22 3.61 13.26
N LYS A 191 -5.09 3.30 13.93
CA LYS A 191 -4.39 4.25 14.79
C LYS A 191 -3.71 5.35 13.98
N ILE A 192 -3.16 5.03 12.81
CA ILE A 192 -2.63 6.02 11.85
C ILE A 192 -3.75 6.96 11.42
N LEU A 193 -4.90 6.40 11.06
CA LEU A 193 -6.06 7.18 10.63
C LEU A 193 -6.60 8.07 11.75
N ALA A 194 -6.77 7.54 12.96
CA ALA A 194 -7.21 8.31 14.11
C ALA A 194 -6.28 9.48 14.42
N ARG A 195 -4.95 9.25 14.32
CA ARG A 195 -3.97 10.31 14.51
C ARG A 195 -3.99 11.35 13.39
N ALA A 196 -4.16 10.91 12.14
CA ALA A 196 -4.31 11.81 11.00
C ALA A 196 -5.57 12.68 11.15
N GLN A 197 -6.69 12.08 11.59
CA GLN A 197 -7.93 12.81 11.86
C GLN A 197 -7.75 13.83 12.99
N TYR A 198 -7.08 13.44 14.07
CA TYR A 198 -6.76 14.36 15.18
C TYR A 198 -5.90 15.54 14.73
N LYS A 199 -4.94 15.33 13.80
CA LYS A 199 -4.17 16.43 13.20
C LYS A 199 -5.06 17.39 12.42
N LEU A 200 -5.97 16.88 11.58
CA LEU A 200 -6.93 17.71 10.85
C LEU A 200 -7.82 18.54 11.79
N ASP A 201 -8.29 17.95 12.89
CA ASP A 201 -9.14 18.60 13.87
C ASP A 201 -8.34 19.71 14.63
N ILE A 202 -7.07 19.46 14.93
CA ILE A 202 -6.19 20.45 15.53
C ILE A 202 -5.89 21.59 14.54
N ASP A 203 -5.50 21.25 13.29
CA ASP A 203 -5.21 22.27 12.28
C ASP A 203 -6.43 23.17 12.05
N GLY A 204 -7.64 22.58 12.00
CA GLY A 204 -8.88 23.35 11.94
C GLY A 204 -9.09 24.29 13.15
N LYS A 205 -8.78 23.82 14.36
CA LYS A 205 -8.88 24.62 15.60
C LYS A 205 -7.76 25.65 15.74
N VAL A 206 -6.55 25.33 15.27
CA VAL A 206 -5.37 26.21 15.33
C VAL A 206 -5.46 27.34 14.32
N ILE A 207 -6.00 27.08 13.13
CA ILE A 207 -6.30 28.13 12.14
C ILE A 207 -7.31 29.13 12.74
N GLN A 208 -8.26 28.64 13.54
CA GLN A 208 -9.20 29.52 14.28
C GLN A 208 -8.56 30.25 15.48
N ALA A 209 -7.53 29.66 16.11
CA ALA A 209 -6.93 30.17 17.35
C ALA A 209 -5.59 30.88 17.19
N GLY A 210 -4.92 30.81 16.04
CA GLY A 210 -3.66 31.52 15.74
C GLY A 210 -2.43 31.07 16.53
N LYS A 211 -2.40 29.86 17.08
CA LYS A 211 -1.26 29.34 17.87
C LYS A 211 -0.73 28.04 17.28
N PHE A 212 0.56 28.08 16.92
CA PHE A 212 1.33 26.89 16.53
C PHE A 212 2.17 26.38 17.71
N ASP A 213 2.03 25.10 18.06
CA ASP A 213 3.11 24.37 18.73
C ASP A 213 3.02 22.87 18.38
N ASN A 214 4.03 22.36 17.65
CA ASN A 214 4.07 21.01 17.10
C ASN A 214 5.39 20.34 17.51
N LYS A 215 5.45 19.72 18.70
CA LYS A 215 6.52 18.77 19.04
C LYS A 215 5.99 17.65 19.92
N SER A 216 5.61 16.52 19.32
CA SER A 216 5.45 15.30 20.09
C SER A 216 6.84 14.76 20.47
N THR A 217 7.04 14.54 21.76
CA THR A 217 8.32 14.05 22.32
C THR A 217 8.53 12.58 22.01
N ALA A 218 9.80 12.11 22.02
CA ALA A 218 10.14 10.69 21.86
C ALA A 218 9.42 9.79 22.87
N GLN A 219 9.13 10.34 24.08
CA GLN A 219 8.39 9.64 25.13
C GLN A 219 6.91 9.41 24.80
N GLU A 220 6.26 10.34 24.12
CA GLU A 220 4.87 10.17 23.66
C GLU A 220 4.77 9.13 22.54
N ARG A 221 5.78 9.02 21.69
CA ARG A 221 5.89 7.97 20.68
C ARG A 221 6.07 6.59 21.28
N GLU A 222 6.92 6.47 22.30
CA GLU A 222 7.14 5.21 23.03
C GLU A 222 5.89 4.81 23.81
N ALA A 223 5.19 5.76 24.45
CA ALA A 223 3.93 5.52 25.14
C ALA A 223 2.84 5.03 24.17
N LEU A 224 2.75 5.64 22.98
CA LEU A 224 1.84 5.20 21.92
C LEU A 224 2.15 3.78 21.45
N LEU A 225 3.43 3.46 21.24
CA LEU A 225 3.86 2.09 20.87
C LEU A 225 3.53 1.07 21.95
N ARG A 226 3.73 1.41 23.23
CA ARG A 226 3.33 0.54 24.34
C ARG A 226 1.82 0.33 24.38
N GLN A 227 1.05 1.39 24.24
CA GLN A 227 -0.41 1.30 24.19
C GLN A 227 -0.89 0.49 22.96
N LEU A 228 -0.18 0.55 21.85
CA LEU A 228 -0.39 -0.25 20.64
C LEU A 228 -0.19 -1.75 20.89
N ILE A 229 0.86 -2.08 21.64
CA ILE A 229 1.21 -3.47 21.96
C ILE A 229 0.29 -4.02 23.08
N GLU A 230 -0.06 -3.20 24.04
CA GLU A 230 -0.89 -3.60 25.20
C GLU A 230 -2.37 -3.74 24.83
N SER A 231 -2.95 -2.88 23.99
CA SER A 231 -4.34 -2.98 23.56
C SER A 231 -4.61 -4.23 22.69
N SER A 232 -3.59 -4.75 22.01
CA SER A 232 -3.69 -6.02 21.27
C SER A 232 -3.52 -7.26 22.17
N SER A 233 -3.24 -7.11 23.47
CA SER A 233 -3.05 -8.22 24.41
C SER A 233 -4.15 -8.34 25.46
N GLY A 234 -5.09 -7.40 25.51
CA GLY A 234 -6.08 -7.31 26.58
C GLY A 234 -7.47 -7.89 26.31
N GLU A 235 -7.82 -8.13 25.04
CA GLU A 235 -9.20 -8.55 24.68
C GLU A 235 -9.21 -9.81 23.81
N ALA A 236 -8.62 -10.88 24.36
CA ALA A 236 -8.77 -12.21 23.75
C ALA A 236 -10.07 -12.93 24.19
N ASN A 237 -11.07 -12.23 24.73
CA ASN A 237 -12.26 -12.87 25.29
C ASN A 237 -13.61 -12.37 24.75
N ASP A 238 -13.63 -11.51 23.73
CA ASP A 238 -14.85 -11.32 22.95
C ASP A 238 -14.55 -11.63 21.48
N VAL A 239 -14.49 -12.93 21.18
CA VAL A 239 -14.72 -13.43 19.83
C VAL A 239 -16.23 -13.25 19.57
N GLN A 240 -16.68 -12.02 19.46
CA GLN A 240 -17.82 -11.72 18.61
C GLN A 240 -17.31 -11.97 17.20
N ASN A 241 -17.99 -12.86 16.51
CA ASN A 241 -17.80 -13.11 15.09
C ASN A 241 -17.65 -11.75 14.38
N GLU A 242 -16.43 -11.34 14.08
CA GLU A 242 -16.17 -10.33 13.08
C GLU A 242 -16.63 -10.98 11.76
N GLU A 243 -17.89 -10.74 11.43
CA GLU A 243 -18.48 -11.19 10.18
C GLU A 243 -17.66 -10.52 9.08
N ASN A 244 -16.89 -11.31 8.36
CA ASN A 244 -16.24 -10.87 7.14
C ASN A 244 -17.29 -10.15 6.29
N MET A 245 -16.98 -8.93 5.82
CA MET A 245 -17.86 -8.13 5.01
C MET A 245 -18.44 -8.95 3.86
N THR A 246 -19.75 -9.14 3.86
CA THR A 246 -20.44 -9.95 2.86
C THR A 246 -20.41 -9.30 1.48
N ASP A 247 -20.73 -10.06 0.44
CA ASP A 247 -20.83 -9.47 -0.91
C ASP A 247 -21.96 -8.45 -1.01
N ASP A 248 -23.07 -8.66 -0.28
CA ASP A 248 -24.17 -7.69 -0.24
C ASP A 248 -23.77 -6.39 0.46
N ASP A 249 -23.05 -6.44 1.58
CA ASP A 249 -22.51 -5.26 2.26
C ASP A 249 -21.56 -4.48 1.34
N LEU A 250 -20.69 -5.18 0.60
CA LEU A 250 -19.83 -4.55 -0.38
C LEU A 250 -20.60 -3.90 -1.51
N ASN A 251 -21.61 -4.57 -2.03
CA ASN A 251 -22.44 -4.05 -3.10
C ASN A 251 -23.19 -2.80 -2.65
N ASP A 252 -23.69 -2.77 -1.41
CA ASP A 252 -24.34 -1.59 -0.81
C ASP A 252 -23.39 -0.38 -0.73
N ILE A 253 -22.10 -0.63 -0.50
CA ILE A 253 -21.09 0.45 -0.43
C ILE A 253 -20.71 0.94 -1.83
N ILE A 254 -20.57 0.06 -2.82
CA ILE A 254 -19.93 0.39 -4.09
C ILE A 254 -20.90 0.72 -5.23
N HIS A 255 -22.16 0.28 -5.20
CA HIS A 255 -23.12 0.59 -6.26
C HIS A 255 -23.48 2.08 -6.29
N ARG A 256 -23.83 2.60 -7.47
CA ARG A 256 -24.29 3.98 -7.67
C ARG A 256 -25.76 4.08 -8.03
N ASN A 257 -26.33 2.99 -8.54
CA ASN A 257 -27.72 2.88 -8.95
C ASN A 257 -28.20 1.43 -8.86
N ASP A 258 -29.49 1.21 -8.98
CA ASP A 258 -30.11 -0.11 -8.85
C ASP A 258 -29.66 -1.08 -9.97
N GLU A 259 -29.37 -0.58 -11.17
CA GLU A 259 -28.86 -1.41 -12.29
C GLU A 259 -27.49 -2.00 -11.95
N GLU A 260 -26.60 -1.20 -11.36
CA GLU A 260 -25.29 -1.69 -10.91
C GLU A 260 -25.45 -2.73 -9.80
N MET A 261 -26.37 -2.53 -8.86
CA MET A 261 -26.65 -3.48 -7.79
C MET A 261 -27.03 -4.85 -8.35
N GLU A 262 -27.94 -4.88 -9.33
CA GLU A 262 -28.36 -6.12 -9.97
C GLU A 262 -27.20 -6.81 -10.71
N ILE A 263 -26.37 -6.02 -11.43
CA ILE A 263 -25.20 -6.54 -12.12
C ILE A 263 -24.21 -7.14 -11.11
N PHE A 264 -23.96 -6.46 -9.99
CA PHE A 264 -23.01 -6.90 -8.98
C PHE A 264 -23.47 -8.19 -8.28
N ARG A 265 -24.73 -8.30 -7.91
CA ARG A 265 -25.32 -9.52 -7.34
C ARG A 265 -25.18 -10.71 -8.29
N LYS A 266 -25.49 -10.50 -9.58
CA LYS A 266 -25.33 -11.54 -10.59
C LYS A 266 -23.87 -11.97 -10.73
N MET A 267 -22.93 -11.01 -10.74
CA MET A 267 -21.50 -11.31 -10.82
C MET A 267 -21.01 -12.10 -9.60
N ASP A 268 -21.49 -11.80 -8.41
CA ASP A 268 -21.16 -12.53 -7.19
C ASP A 268 -21.69 -13.97 -7.25
N GLN A 269 -22.92 -14.14 -7.69
CA GLN A 269 -23.50 -15.48 -7.86
C GLN A 269 -22.69 -16.32 -8.87
N GLU A 270 -22.39 -15.77 -10.04
CA GLU A 270 -21.57 -16.43 -11.07
C GLU A 270 -20.16 -16.75 -10.55
N ARG A 271 -19.58 -15.89 -9.68
CA ARG A 271 -18.30 -16.15 -9.06
C ARG A 271 -18.37 -17.32 -8.08
N ILE A 272 -19.35 -17.32 -7.18
CA ILE A 272 -19.55 -18.37 -6.18
C ILE A 272 -19.81 -19.70 -6.86
N GLU A 273 -20.62 -19.72 -7.92
CA GLU A 273 -20.89 -20.94 -8.69
C GLU A 273 -19.59 -21.52 -9.30
N ARG A 274 -18.78 -20.67 -9.97
CA ARG A 274 -17.49 -21.09 -10.56
C ARG A 274 -16.49 -21.59 -9.50
N GLU A 275 -16.39 -20.87 -8.36
CA GLU A 275 -15.50 -21.26 -7.28
C GLU A 275 -15.95 -22.60 -6.65
N THR A 276 -17.27 -22.81 -6.52
CA THR A 276 -17.84 -24.06 -6.01
C THR A 276 -17.63 -25.23 -6.98
N GLU A 277 -17.82 -25.01 -8.28
CA GLU A 277 -17.55 -26.03 -9.30
C GLU A 277 -16.05 -26.40 -9.31
N TYR A 278 -15.18 -25.40 -9.26
CA TYR A 278 -13.74 -25.62 -9.19
C TYR A 278 -13.36 -26.43 -7.94
N TRP A 279 -13.87 -26.07 -6.76
CA TRP A 279 -13.65 -26.78 -5.50
C TRP A 279 -14.05 -28.26 -5.59
N LYS A 280 -15.22 -28.53 -6.12
CA LYS A 280 -15.71 -29.89 -6.35
C LYS A 280 -14.86 -30.66 -7.38
N SER A 281 -14.41 -30.00 -8.44
CA SER A 281 -13.56 -30.59 -9.46
C SER A 281 -12.21 -31.09 -8.96
N GLN A 282 -11.72 -30.47 -7.88
CA GLN A 282 -10.49 -30.87 -7.19
C GLN A 282 -10.71 -32.08 -6.25
N GLY A 283 -11.92 -32.63 -6.20
CA GLY A 283 -12.25 -33.80 -5.37
C GLY A 283 -12.56 -33.46 -3.91
N HIS A 284 -12.80 -32.20 -3.60
CA HIS A 284 -13.19 -31.79 -2.25
C HIS A 284 -14.70 -31.99 -2.05
N GLU A 285 -15.06 -32.56 -0.90
CA GLU A 285 -16.43 -32.70 -0.43
C GLU A 285 -16.69 -31.62 0.65
N GLY A 286 -17.86 -30.97 0.59
CA GLY A 286 -18.27 -29.97 1.59
C GLY A 286 -18.47 -28.56 1.03
N PRO A 287 -18.78 -27.60 1.92
CA PRO A 287 -18.98 -26.20 1.55
C PRO A 287 -17.68 -25.54 1.06
N LEU A 288 -17.83 -24.53 0.20
CA LEU A 288 -16.70 -23.70 -0.23
C LEU A 288 -16.06 -23.05 0.99
N PRO A 289 -14.74 -23.17 1.20
CA PRO A 289 -14.06 -22.50 2.30
C PRO A 289 -13.98 -20.99 2.04
N ASP A 290 -13.62 -20.23 3.07
CA ASP A 290 -13.29 -18.81 2.93
C ASP A 290 -12.22 -18.60 1.85
N ARG A 291 -12.31 -17.48 1.14
CA ARG A 291 -11.39 -17.15 0.05
C ARG A 291 -9.97 -16.85 0.53
N LEU A 292 -9.82 -16.37 1.77
CA LEU A 292 -8.51 -16.16 2.38
C LEU A 292 -7.80 -17.50 2.61
N ILE A 293 -6.47 -17.45 2.66
CA ILE A 293 -5.64 -18.62 2.94
C ILE A 293 -6.03 -19.22 4.29
N GLN A 294 -6.23 -20.53 4.32
CA GLN A 294 -6.64 -21.25 5.50
C GLN A 294 -5.42 -21.68 6.32
N GLU A 295 -5.60 -21.86 7.63
CA GLU A 295 -4.52 -22.24 8.55
C GLU A 295 -3.82 -23.54 8.12
N TRP A 296 -4.58 -24.52 7.59
CA TRP A 296 -4.03 -25.80 7.14
C TRP A 296 -3.21 -25.70 5.83
N GLU A 297 -3.34 -24.59 5.08
CA GLU A 297 -2.53 -24.30 3.89
C GLU A 297 -1.20 -23.64 4.24
N LEU A 298 -1.08 -23.12 5.46
CA LEU A 298 0.14 -22.42 5.91
C LEU A 298 1.28 -23.42 6.17
N PRO A 299 2.52 -23.03 5.82
CA PRO A 299 3.70 -23.77 6.23
C PRO A 299 3.75 -23.95 7.75
N LYS A 300 4.13 -25.15 8.20
CA LYS A 300 4.18 -25.48 9.64
C LYS A 300 4.96 -24.49 10.49
N VAL A 301 5.93 -23.78 9.91
CA VAL A 301 6.72 -22.75 10.60
C VAL A 301 5.84 -21.62 11.18
N TYR A 302 4.69 -21.33 10.59
CA TYR A 302 3.77 -20.28 11.07
C TYR A 302 2.77 -20.77 12.12
N THR A 303 2.59 -22.08 12.23
CA THR A 303 1.66 -22.72 13.20
C THR A 303 2.40 -23.34 14.40
N MET A 304 3.75 -23.33 14.39
CA MET A 304 4.58 -23.89 15.47
C MET A 304 4.70 -22.93 16.65
N ASN A 305 4.76 -23.47 17.87
CA ASN A 305 5.09 -22.73 19.07
C ASN A 305 6.57 -22.29 19.08
N GLU A 306 6.88 -21.18 19.75
CA GLU A 306 8.25 -20.60 19.80
C GLU A 306 9.32 -21.62 20.27
N GLU A 307 8.98 -22.56 21.15
CA GLU A 307 9.88 -23.61 21.64
C GLU A 307 10.23 -24.66 20.56
N GLU A 308 9.33 -24.90 19.61
CA GLU A 308 9.55 -25.84 18.51
C GLU A 308 10.40 -25.20 17.38
N ILE A 309 10.27 -23.90 17.20
CA ILE A 309 11.06 -23.14 16.20
C ILE A 309 12.54 -23.13 16.59
N GLN A 310 12.84 -22.98 17.89
CA GLN A 310 14.22 -22.99 18.41
C GLN A 310 14.95 -24.34 18.24
N LYS A 311 14.22 -25.44 18.08
CA LYS A 311 14.78 -26.79 17.91
C LYS A 311 15.07 -27.21 16.47
N LYS A 312 14.61 -26.45 15.47
CA LYS A 312 14.73 -26.78 14.05
C LYS A 312 15.66 -25.84 13.28
N GLU A 313 16.86 -25.55 13.79
CA GLU A 313 17.91 -24.89 13.01
C GLU A 313 18.64 -25.91 12.11
N GLU A 314 18.03 -26.37 11.03
CA GLU A 314 18.74 -27.00 9.92
C GLU A 314 18.53 -26.21 8.62
N LYS A 315 19.67 -25.88 8.01
CA LYS A 315 19.81 -25.05 6.80
C LYS A 315 19.08 -25.67 5.62
N VAL A 316 18.16 -24.90 5.02
CA VAL A 316 17.63 -25.21 3.68
C VAL A 316 18.00 -24.07 2.76
N ASP A 317 18.88 -24.36 1.79
CA ASP A 317 19.28 -23.43 0.73
C ASP A 317 18.30 -23.55 -0.45
N TYR A 318 17.50 -22.51 -0.67
CA TYR A 318 16.55 -22.43 -1.78
C TYR A 318 17.11 -21.51 -2.87
N GLY A 319 17.60 -22.09 -3.97
CA GLY A 319 18.05 -21.34 -5.15
C GLY A 319 16.92 -20.58 -5.85
N ARG A 320 17.17 -19.32 -6.29
CA ARG A 320 16.09 -18.37 -6.62
C ARG A 320 16.30 -17.57 -7.88
N GLY A 321 15.13 -17.23 -8.49
CA GLY A 321 15.01 -16.03 -9.29
C GLY A 321 14.56 -14.86 -8.39
N GLN A 322 15.36 -13.81 -8.30
CA GLN A 322 15.02 -12.61 -7.53
C GLN A 322 13.95 -11.80 -8.27
N ARG A 323 12.93 -11.33 -7.52
CA ARG A 323 12.12 -10.19 -7.97
C ARG A 323 13.05 -9.01 -8.24
N ILE A 324 12.95 -8.41 -9.42
CA ILE A 324 13.77 -7.23 -9.76
C ILE A 324 13.20 -6.05 -8.98
N HIS A 325 13.83 -5.72 -7.86
CA HIS A 325 13.51 -4.49 -7.13
C HIS A 325 14.10 -3.30 -7.88
N LYS A 326 13.21 -2.48 -8.46
CA LYS A 326 13.61 -1.20 -9.02
C LYS A 326 13.61 -0.16 -7.90
N GLU A 327 14.78 0.35 -7.55
CA GLU A 327 14.89 1.40 -6.55
C GLU A 327 14.22 2.68 -7.06
N VAL A 328 13.25 3.19 -6.30
CA VAL A 328 12.48 4.39 -6.66
C VAL A 328 13.10 5.60 -5.97
N HIS A 329 13.54 6.58 -6.76
CA HIS A 329 13.99 7.86 -6.27
C HIS A 329 12.95 8.94 -6.58
N TYR A 330 12.52 9.65 -5.53
CA TYR A 330 11.58 10.76 -5.67
C TYR A 330 12.30 12.07 -6.00
N ASP A 331 11.57 13.04 -6.52
CA ASP A 331 12.11 14.35 -6.94
C ASP A 331 12.76 15.14 -5.78
N ASP A 332 12.41 14.85 -4.55
CA ASP A 332 13.02 15.41 -3.33
C ASP A 332 14.40 14.78 -3.00
N GLY A 333 14.85 13.81 -3.79
CA GLY A 333 16.15 13.15 -3.66
C GLY A 333 16.23 12.16 -2.51
N LEU A 334 15.09 11.77 -1.93
CA LEU A 334 14.99 10.68 -0.97
C LEU A 334 14.71 9.37 -1.70
N ASN A 335 15.33 8.27 -1.27
CA ASN A 335 14.87 6.95 -1.64
C ASN A 335 13.65 6.56 -0.77
N GLU A 336 12.98 5.47 -1.13
CA GLU A 336 11.77 5.04 -0.43
C GLU A 336 12.01 4.80 1.06
N GLU A 337 13.10 4.12 1.43
CA GLU A 337 13.44 3.86 2.83
C GLU A 337 13.69 5.16 3.63
N GLN A 338 14.45 6.08 3.05
CA GLN A 338 14.72 7.38 3.69
C GLN A 338 13.44 8.20 3.86
N TRP A 339 12.56 8.16 2.88
CA TRP A 339 11.28 8.85 2.95
C TRP A 339 10.39 8.22 4.02
N LEU A 340 10.25 6.91 4.03
CA LEU A 340 9.45 6.19 5.01
C LEU A 340 9.97 6.42 6.43
N GLN A 341 11.30 6.40 6.61
CA GLN A 341 11.93 6.68 7.90
C GLN A 341 11.71 8.12 8.37
N ALA A 342 11.75 9.10 7.44
CA ALA A 342 11.49 10.49 7.76
C ALA A 342 10.01 10.74 8.09
N VAL A 343 9.09 10.06 7.41
CA VAL A 343 7.65 10.09 7.74
C VAL A 343 7.41 9.53 9.13
N GLU A 344 8.03 8.42 9.46
CA GLU A 344 7.87 7.79 10.76
C GLU A 344 8.44 8.61 11.91
N ASN A 345 9.58 9.26 11.68
CA ASN A 345 10.20 10.16 12.67
C ASN A 345 9.48 11.52 12.76
N GLU A 346 8.45 11.75 11.95
CA GLU A 346 7.73 13.03 11.85
C GLU A 346 8.62 14.22 11.45
N ASP A 347 9.80 13.96 10.86
CA ASP A 347 10.78 14.99 10.44
C ASP A 347 10.87 15.11 8.89
N LEU A 348 9.86 14.63 8.18
CA LEU A 348 9.83 14.58 6.71
C LEU A 348 10.11 15.96 6.07
N ASP A 349 9.47 17.01 6.58
CA ASP A 349 9.64 18.37 6.04
C ASP A 349 11.07 18.89 6.25
N GLU A 350 11.66 18.60 7.42
CA GLU A 350 13.06 18.98 7.71
C GLU A 350 14.05 18.20 6.84
N VAL A 351 13.80 16.93 6.62
CA VAL A 351 14.66 16.06 5.79
C VAL A 351 14.57 16.46 4.32
N ILE A 352 13.38 16.78 3.81
CA ILE A 352 13.17 17.28 2.44
C ILE A 352 13.90 18.64 2.28
N GLU A 353 13.71 19.56 3.21
CA GLU A 353 14.35 20.89 3.14
C GLU A 353 15.88 20.78 3.19
N ARG A 354 16.43 19.93 4.07
CA ARG A 354 17.88 19.64 4.12
C ARG A 354 18.41 19.09 2.79
N LYS A 355 17.66 18.20 2.14
CA LYS A 355 18.04 17.65 0.82
C LYS A 355 17.94 18.69 -0.29
N ARG A 356 16.91 19.55 -0.28
CA ARG A 356 16.78 20.69 -1.21
C ARG A 356 17.98 21.64 -1.09
N GLN A 357 18.34 22.03 0.12
CA GLN A 357 19.50 22.90 0.38
C GLN A 357 20.81 22.25 -0.06
N GLN A 358 20.99 20.93 0.16
CA GLN A 358 22.16 20.20 -0.34
C GLN A 358 22.22 20.17 -1.88
N LYS A 359 21.08 19.95 -2.54
CA LYS A 359 20.97 19.96 -4.01
C LYS A 359 21.31 21.34 -4.57
N GLN A 360 20.80 22.39 -3.93
CA GLN A 360 21.07 23.78 -4.30
C GLN A 360 22.57 24.14 -4.14
N ARG A 361 23.17 23.82 -2.99
CA ARG A 361 24.63 24.02 -2.75
C ARG A 361 25.49 23.23 -3.75
N ARG A 362 25.07 22.02 -4.14
CA ARG A 362 25.78 21.24 -5.17
C ARG A 362 25.66 21.88 -6.55
N ALA A 363 24.48 22.39 -6.91
CA ALA A 363 24.24 23.09 -8.17
C ALA A 363 25.07 24.39 -8.24
N GLU A 364 25.09 25.17 -7.18
CA GLU A 364 25.91 26.39 -7.07
C GLU A 364 27.42 26.10 -7.21
N ARG A 365 27.89 25.03 -6.54
CA ARG A 365 29.30 24.58 -6.68
C ARG A 365 29.64 24.14 -8.10
N LYS A 366 28.70 23.42 -8.77
CA LYS A 366 28.87 23.04 -10.18
C LYS A 366 28.89 24.26 -11.08
N ALA A 367 27.96 25.20 -10.89
CA ALA A 367 27.90 26.45 -11.66
C ALA A 367 29.18 27.29 -11.49
N LYS A 368 29.64 27.47 -10.25
CA LYS A 368 30.91 28.15 -9.99
C LYS A 368 32.12 27.46 -10.63
N LYS A 369 32.14 26.12 -10.66
CA LYS A 369 33.21 25.34 -11.31
C LYS A 369 33.18 25.51 -12.82
N LEU A 370 32.00 25.52 -13.43
CA LEU A 370 31.80 25.73 -14.86
C LEU A 370 32.24 27.13 -15.26
N LEU A 371 31.83 28.14 -14.47
CA LEU A 371 32.19 29.55 -14.70
C LEU A 371 33.72 29.75 -14.65
N LYS A 372 34.40 29.13 -13.69
CA LYS A 372 35.87 29.14 -13.61
C LYS A 372 36.54 28.50 -14.80
N LEU A 373 36.00 27.37 -15.28
CA LEU A 373 36.51 26.67 -16.48
C LEU A 373 36.29 27.52 -17.74
N GLN A 374 35.17 28.20 -17.90
CA GLN A 374 34.90 29.11 -19.02
C GLN A 374 35.83 30.33 -18.99
N GLN A 375 36.09 30.92 -17.81
CA GLN A 375 37.04 32.01 -17.65
C GLN A 375 38.48 31.62 -17.98
N GLN A 376 38.88 30.36 -17.67
CA GLN A 376 40.22 29.83 -18.01
C GLN A 376 40.37 29.56 -19.52
N GLN A 377 39.30 29.22 -20.22
CA GLN A 377 39.27 29.02 -21.67
C GLN A 377 39.25 30.32 -22.49
N GLN A 378 38.86 31.44 -21.88
CA GLN A 378 38.87 32.77 -22.53
C GLN A 378 40.23 33.49 -22.36
N HIS A 379 41.14 32.96 -21.55
CA HIS A 379 42.47 33.50 -21.33
C HIS A 379 43.60 32.69 -22.04
N HIS A 380 43.22 31.76 -22.87
CA HIS A 380 44.08 31.07 -23.84
C HIS A 380 43.61 31.38 -25.25
#